data_ca3551ce10779f6ecc148d8272a4f7af
#
_entry.id   ca3551ce10779f6ecc148d8272a4f7af
#
_cell.length_a   1.000
_cell.length_b   1.000
_cell.length_c   1.000
_cell.angle_alpha   90.00
_cell.angle_beta   90.00
_cell.angle_gamma   90.00
#
_symmetry.space_group_name_H-M   'P 1'
#
loop_
_entity.id
_entity.type
_entity.pdbx_description
1 polymer ?
#
loop_
_entity_poly.entity_id
_entity_poly.type
_entity_poly.pdbx_seq_one_letter_code
_entity_poly.pdbx_strand_id
1 'polypeptide(L)'
;MYPKVKPALARAWRDLQTVQFGVTPAHAVVLGPVDTATGALIDRIDGTRSMELLRSEGVGMGLPEGRVDELVRRLAGAGLLDDVTAGGPRAQAVRRRPETLERLGPDLGSLSLVRREPGGDLRGVAARRAIRIQVRGSGRVGAVIAAVLAGAGVGRVEVLDGGRVVPADVAPGGLGAASVGRLRADAAGALVRDSAPGRGPRAGEAGGPEPGLALVVLAPRDGLRSWAPDPQEAADWVATGTPHLYAGVLEGTGLVGPLVLPGSTGCAGCMERDRVDRDPAWPRMLVQWRSAHRRRATAACDVALSTAVAGMAAAHALSFLDGEVPASAGARWEAALPGLAWDRSAVWPHPDCPCGAAATGEPAPPPAVAAVPAPGSGRGAGRAGASGGSGGGGVCGGGRAGLQNVGAGSGADLRSRP
;
A
#
# COMPACT_ATOMS: atom_id res chain seq x y z
N MET A 1 -18.01 18.19 12.87
CA MET A 1 -17.73 16.74 12.92
C MET A 1 -19.03 15.99 12.81
N TYR A 2 -19.10 15.02 11.90
CA TYR A 2 -20.20 14.07 11.69
C TYR A 2 -19.61 12.67 11.85
N PRO A 3 -19.50 12.19 13.11
CA PRO A 3 -18.81 10.94 13.39
C PRO A 3 -19.58 9.75 12.83
N LYS A 4 -18.83 8.77 12.33
CA LYS A 4 -19.33 7.53 11.76
C LYS A 4 -18.51 6.36 12.27
N VAL A 5 -19.16 5.34 12.83
CA VAL A 5 -18.48 4.07 13.09
C VAL A 5 -18.09 3.45 11.75
N LYS A 6 -16.83 2.98 11.65
CA LYS A 6 -16.30 2.42 10.40
C LYS A 6 -17.13 1.22 9.94
N PRO A 7 -17.79 1.28 8.78
CA PRO A 7 -18.69 0.22 8.32
C PRO A 7 -17.95 -1.06 7.89
N ALA A 8 -16.65 -0.97 7.64
CA ALA A 8 -15.82 -2.12 7.28
C ALA A 8 -15.62 -3.12 8.43
N LEU A 9 -15.93 -2.73 9.68
CA LEU A 9 -15.83 -3.59 10.86
C LEU A 9 -17.22 -4.07 11.29
N ALA A 10 -17.48 -5.36 11.14
CA ALA A 10 -18.68 -5.98 11.69
C ALA A 10 -18.72 -5.83 13.21
N ARG A 11 -19.91 -5.58 13.76
CA ARG A 11 -20.11 -5.43 15.20
C ARG A 11 -20.91 -6.60 15.76
N ALA A 12 -20.52 -7.08 16.94
CA ALA A 12 -21.25 -8.10 17.70
C ALA A 12 -21.12 -7.86 19.22
N TRP A 13 -22.13 -8.24 19.97
CA TRP A 13 -22.09 -8.27 21.42
C TRP A 13 -21.43 -9.57 21.89
N ARG A 14 -20.45 -9.48 22.77
CA ARG A 14 -19.82 -10.62 23.44
C ARG A 14 -20.62 -11.07 24.67
N ASP A 15 -21.21 -10.09 25.35
CA ASP A 15 -22.08 -10.21 26.50
C ASP A 15 -22.96 -8.97 26.62
N LEU A 16 -23.71 -8.81 27.72
CA LEU A 16 -24.64 -7.69 27.92
C LEU A 16 -23.96 -6.30 28.05
N GLN A 17 -22.64 -6.26 28.24
CA GLN A 17 -21.89 -5.03 28.49
C GLN A 17 -20.63 -4.89 27.64
N THR A 18 -20.38 -5.83 26.75
CA THR A 18 -19.14 -5.84 25.96
C THR A 18 -19.46 -6.01 24.48
N VAL A 19 -19.04 -5.06 23.67
CA VAL A 19 -19.20 -5.07 22.22
C VAL A 19 -17.84 -5.24 21.54
N GLN A 20 -17.79 -6.06 20.50
CA GLN A 20 -16.62 -6.25 19.64
C GLN A 20 -16.89 -5.67 18.26
N PHE A 21 -15.89 -4.94 17.75
CA PHE A 21 -15.82 -4.50 16.37
C PHE A 21 -14.70 -5.28 15.66
N GLY A 22 -15.01 -5.81 14.48
CA GLY A 22 -14.10 -6.64 13.71
C GLY A 22 -14.16 -8.13 14.07
N VAL A 23 -14.12 -8.99 13.06
CA VAL A 23 -14.17 -10.44 13.19
C VAL A 23 -12.78 -11.04 13.32
N THR A 24 -11.84 -10.56 12.48
CA THR A 24 -10.49 -11.10 12.43
C THR A 24 -9.62 -10.56 13.57
N PRO A 25 -8.77 -11.38 14.20
CA PRO A 25 -7.90 -10.95 15.30
C PRO A 25 -7.02 -9.73 14.96
N ALA A 26 -6.61 -9.59 13.69
CA ALA A 26 -5.78 -8.48 13.24
C ALA A 26 -6.45 -7.10 13.39
N HIS A 27 -7.80 -7.04 13.35
CA HIS A 27 -8.56 -5.79 13.38
C HIS A 27 -9.62 -5.76 14.49
N ALA A 28 -9.73 -6.82 15.29
CA ALA A 28 -10.72 -6.90 16.35
C ALA A 28 -10.41 -5.92 17.49
N VAL A 29 -11.41 -5.13 17.87
CA VAL A 29 -11.35 -4.21 19.02
C VAL A 29 -12.53 -4.51 19.94
N VAL A 30 -12.27 -4.68 21.24
CA VAL A 30 -13.28 -4.93 22.25
C VAL A 30 -13.49 -3.65 23.07
N LEU A 31 -14.74 -3.23 23.21
CA LEU A 31 -15.18 -2.07 23.95
C LEU A 31 -16.11 -2.48 25.08
N GLY A 32 -15.77 -2.12 26.31
CA GLY A 32 -16.59 -2.34 27.50
C GLY A 32 -16.15 -1.43 28.64
N PRO A 33 -16.97 -1.23 29.68
CA PRO A 33 -18.40 -1.56 29.73
C PRO A 33 -19.23 -0.64 28.83
N VAL A 34 -20.26 -1.19 28.20
CA VAL A 34 -21.24 -0.50 27.36
C VAL A 34 -22.63 -0.89 27.82
N ASP A 35 -23.37 0.05 28.41
CA ASP A 35 -24.76 -0.15 28.80
C ASP A 35 -25.71 -0.04 27.59
N THR A 36 -26.98 -0.35 27.78
CA THR A 36 -28.00 -0.33 26.73
C THR A 36 -28.12 1.04 26.06
N ALA A 37 -28.08 2.12 26.82
CA ALA A 37 -28.18 3.49 26.28
C ALA A 37 -26.97 3.87 25.48
N THR A 38 -25.76 3.55 25.97
CA THR A 38 -24.51 3.72 25.20
C THR A 38 -24.50 2.87 23.93
N GLY A 39 -25.01 1.63 23.99
CA GLY A 39 -25.13 0.76 22.82
C GLY A 39 -26.07 1.36 21.77
N ALA A 40 -27.24 1.87 22.17
CA ALA A 40 -28.18 2.55 21.29
C ALA A 40 -27.59 3.86 20.70
N LEU A 41 -26.74 4.56 21.45
CA LEU A 41 -26.03 5.74 20.93
C LEU A 41 -25.01 5.36 19.87
N ILE A 42 -24.28 4.24 20.02
CA ILE A 42 -23.33 3.74 19.02
C ILE A 42 -24.03 3.53 17.68
N ASP A 43 -25.27 3.03 17.67
CA ASP A 43 -26.07 2.83 16.45
C ASP A 43 -26.39 4.14 15.71
N ARG A 44 -26.39 5.26 16.43
CA ARG A 44 -26.67 6.59 15.87
C ARG A 44 -25.43 7.32 15.39
N ILE A 45 -24.24 6.77 15.65
CA ILE A 45 -22.96 7.29 15.14
C ILE A 45 -22.75 6.75 13.71
N ASP A 46 -23.63 7.16 12.80
CA ASP A 46 -23.71 6.68 11.41
C ASP A 46 -23.21 7.72 10.38
N GLY A 47 -22.76 8.89 10.84
CA GLY A 47 -22.31 9.99 9.99
C GLY A 47 -23.40 10.97 9.53
N THR A 48 -24.67 10.73 9.91
CA THR A 48 -25.78 11.63 9.57
C THR A 48 -26.00 12.71 10.63
N ARG A 49 -25.48 12.52 11.84
CA ARG A 49 -25.69 13.39 13.00
C ARG A 49 -24.43 14.18 13.35
N SER A 50 -24.62 15.48 13.60
CA SER A 50 -23.56 16.31 14.18
C SER A 50 -23.27 15.92 15.63
N MET A 51 -22.10 16.30 16.16
CA MET A 51 -21.79 16.11 17.57
C MET A 51 -22.80 16.77 18.49
N GLU A 52 -23.33 17.93 18.10
CA GLU A 52 -24.35 18.67 18.88
C GLU A 52 -25.66 17.86 18.96
N LEU A 53 -26.12 17.31 17.85
CA LEU A 53 -27.31 16.47 17.82
C LEU A 53 -27.10 15.18 18.61
N LEU A 54 -25.94 14.53 18.50
CA LEU A 54 -25.64 13.33 19.29
C LEU A 54 -25.63 13.60 20.80
N ARG A 55 -25.13 14.77 21.24
CA ARG A 55 -25.21 15.19 22.65
C ARG A 55 -26.66 15.35 23.10
N SER A 56 -27.48 16.04 22.32
CA SER A 56 -28.90 16.21 22.62
C SER A 56 -29.65 14.88 22.69
N GLU A 57 -29.43 13.98 21.72
CA GLU A 57 -30.00 12.64 21.74
C GLU A 57 -29.51 11.81 22.94
N GLY A 58 -28.23 11.92 23.32
CA GLY A 58 -27.64 11.26 24.49
C GLY A 58 -28.34 11.67 25.80
N VAL A 59 -28.60 12.97 25.98
CA VAL A 59 -29.37 13.47 27.12
C VAL A 59 -30.80 12.89 27.07
N GLY A 60 -31.44 12.85 25.91
CA GLY A 60 -32.77 12.25 25.77
C GLY A 60 -32.82 10.74 26.05
N MET A 61 -31.70 10.04 25.97
CA MET A 61 -31.54 8.64 26.37
C MET A 61 -31.16 8.45 27.85
N GLY A 62 -31.05 9.52 28.64
CA GLY A 62 -30.65 9.49 30.02
C GLY A 62 -29.15 9.31 30.25
N LEU A 63 -28.30 9.55 29.25
CA LEU A 63 -26.87 9.52 29.43
C LEU A 63 -26.37 10.77 30.18
N PRO A 64 -25.41 10.62 31.10
CA PRO A 64 -24.80 11.76 31.81
C PRO A 64 -24.14 12.75 30.83
N GLU A 65 -24.08 14.01 31.25
CA GLU A 65 -23.37 15.07 30.51
C GLU A 65 -21.90 14.66 30.27
N GLY A 66 -21.39 14.91 29.06
CA GLY A 66 -20.03 14.53 28.65
C GLY A 66 -19.85 13.07 28.23
N ARG A 67 -20.82 12.19 28.47
CA ARG A 67 -20.73 10.76 28.16
C ARG A 67 -20.60 10.51 26.65
N VAL A 68 -21.31 11.30 25.85
CA VAL A 68 -21.24 11.23 24.36
C VAL A 68 -19.84 11.56 23.88
N ASP A 69 -19.24 12.63 24.40
CA ASP A 69 -17.88 13.05 24.02
C ASP A 69 -16.83 12.04 24.46
N GLU A 70 -17.00 11.44 25.63
CA GLU A 70 -16.15 10.37 26.11
C GLU A 70 -16.22 9.14 25.20
N LEU A 71 -17.43 8.70 24.83
CA LEU A 71 -17.63 7.57 23.94
C LEU A 71 -16.98 7.82 22.57
N VAL A 72 -17.25 8.98 21.97
CA VAL A 72 -16.68 9.36 20.67
C VAL A 72 -15.15 9.39 20.73
N ARG A 73 -14.58 9.92 21.82
CA ARG A 73 -13.12 9.95 22.06
C ARG A 73 -12.55 8.53 22.20
N ARG A 74 -13.23 7.65 22.96
CA ARG A 74 -12.82 6.23 23.08
C ARG A 74 -12.85 5.50 21.75
N LEU A 75 -13.92 5.67 20.98
CA LEU A 75 -14.06 5.07 19.64
C LEU A 75 -12.99 5.62 18.68
N ALA A 76 -12.71 6.93 18.71
CA ALA A 76 -11.65 7.55 17.92
C ALA A 76 -10.27 7.02 18.30
N GLY A 77 -9.95 6.97 19.59
CA GLY A 77 -8.68 6.44 20.10
C GLY A 77 -8.48 4.95 19.77
N ALA A 78 -9.55 4.19 19.68
CA ALA A 78 -9.54 2.80 19.22
C ALA A 78 -9.44 2.65 17.69
N GLY A 79 -9.50 3.77 16.93
CA GLY A 79 -9.47 3.74 15.47
C GLY A 79 -10.75 3.25 14.81
N LEU A 80 -11.88 3.26 15.56
CA LEU A 80 -13.19 2.78 15.11
C LEU A 80 -14.05 3.84 14.43
N LEU A 81 -13.64 5.12 14.53
CA LEU A 81 -14.39 6.24 13.95
C LEU A 81 -13.79 6.78 12.67
N ASP A 82 -14.68 7.20 11.81
CA ASP A 82 -14.44 8.12 10.70
C ASP A 82 -15.24 9.42 10.92
N ASP A 83 -15.01 10.42 10.09
CA ASP A 83 -15.78 11.65 10.03
C ASP A 83 -16.10 11.99 8.58
N VAL A 84 -17.38 12.05 8.27
CA VAL A 84 -17.88 12.34 6.91
C VAL A 84 -17.37 13.68 6.36
N THR A 85 -16.97 14.61 7.24
CA THR A 85 -16.46 15.93 6.84
C THR A 85 -14.92 16.02 6.83
N ALA A 86 -14.23 15.00 7.34
CA ALA A 86 -12.76 14.99 7.43
C ALA A 86 -12.05 14.74 6.10
N GLY A 87 -10.73 14.82 6.09
CA GLY A 87 -9.88 14.50 4.94
C GLY A 87 -9.40 15.70 4.12
N GLY A 88 -9.96 16.86 4.35
CA GLY A 88 -9.53 18.12 3.71
C GLY A 88 -9.97 18.27 2.22
N PRO A 89 -9.51 19.32 1.53
CA PRO A 89 -10.03 19.70 0.21
C PRO A 89 -9.86 18.62 -0.89
N ARG A 90 -8.74 17.89 -0.87
CA ARG A 90 -8.48 16.82 -1.85
C ARG A 90 -9.40 15.62 -1.65
N ALA A 91 -9.65 15.22 -0.41
CA ALA A 91 -10.62 14.17 -0.09
C ALA A 91 -12.03 14.58 -0.49
N GLN A 92 -12.37 15.86 -0.28
CA GLN A 92 -13.65 16.41 -0.72
C GLN A 92 -13.82 16.39 -2.24
N ALA A 93 -12.74 16.64 -3.00
CA ALA A 93 -12.77 16.51 -4.45
C ALA A 93 -13.05 15.06 -4.92
N VAL A 94 -12.58 14.06 -4.16
CA VAL A 94 -12.92 12.65 -4.41
C VAL A 94 -14.39 12.37 -4.05
N ARG A 95 -14.88 12.88 -2.91
CA ARG A 95 -16.29 12.73 -2.49
C ARG A 95 -17.29 13.26 -3.51
N ARG A 96 -16.95 14.28 -4.28
CA ARG A 96 -17.81 14.86 -5.33
C ARG A 96 -17.92 13.97 -6.58
N ARG A 97 -17.30 12.78 -6.60
CA ARG A 97 -17.30 11.85 -7.73
C ARG A 97 -17.94 10.52 -7.30
N PRO A 98 -19.28 10.41 -7.30
CA PRO A 98 -20.00 9.25 -6.77
C PRO A 98 -19.57 7.95 -7.45
N GLU A 99 -19.46 7.91 -8.76
CA GLU A 99 -19.00 6.73 -9.51
C GLU A 99 -17.60 6.26 -9.08
N THR A 100 -16.69 7.21 -8.79
CA THR A 100 -15.34 6.89 -8.29
C THR A 100 -15.43 6.30 -6.88
N LEU A 101 -16.29 6.86 -6.01
CA LEU A 101 -16.47 6.36 -4.65
C LEU A 101 -17.08 4.96 -4.62
N GLU A 102 -18.07 4.70 -5.46
CA GLU A 102 -18.71 3.39 -5.56
C GLU A 102 -17.69 2.32 -5.99
N ARG A 103 -16.91 2.60 -7.03
CA ARG A 103 -15.86 1.68 -7.50
C ARG A 103 -14.74 1.47 -6.49
N LEU A 104 -14.36 2.48 -5.73
CA LEU A 104 -13.33 2.41 -4.69
C LEU A 104 -13.88 2.05 -3.30
N GLY A 105 -15.16 1.75 -3.16
CA GLY A 105 -15.78 1.42 -1.89
C GLY A 105 -15.03 0.35 -1.09
N PRO A 106 -14.70 -0.82 -1.68
CA PRO A 106 -13.92 -1.86 -1.00
C PRO A 106 -12.51 -1.40 -0.61
N ASP A 107 -11.83 -0.61 -1.46
CA ASP A 107 -10.49 -0.06 -1.18
C ASP A 107 -10.54 0.96 -0.04
N LEU A 108 -11.54 1.84 -0.03
CA LEU A 108 -11.79 2.78 1.07
C LEU A 108 -12.05 2.03 2.38
N GLY A 109 -12.85 0.96 2.34
CA GLY A 109 -13.07 0.07 3.48
C GLY A 109 -11.75 -0.45 4.03
N SER A 110 -10.89 -1.02 3.18
CA SER A 110 -9.58 -1.54 3.56
C SER A 110 -8.66 -0.45 4.10
N LEU A 111 -8.57 0.69 3.41
CA LEU A 111 -7.77 1.83 3.86
C LEU A 111 -8.23 2.39 5.22
N SER A 112 -9.53 2.38 5.49
CA SER A 112 -10.06 2.83 6.78
C SER A 112 -9.58 1.99 7.96
N LEU A 113 -9.26 0.70 7.74
CA LEU A 113 -8.73 -0.20 8.77
C LEU A 113 -7.25 0.06 9.05
N VAL A 114 -6.49 0.40 8.03
CA VAL A 114 -5.06 0.70 8.12
C VAL A 114 -4.84 2.12 8.63
N ARG A 115 -5.52 3.09 8.04
CA ARG A 115 -5.46 4.51 8.43
C ARG A 115 -6.52 4.80 9.47
N ARG A 116 -6.11 4.77 10.74
CA ARG A 116 -7.04 4.83 11.88
C ARG A 116 -7.69 6.20 12.09
N GLU A 117 -7.05 7.26 11.66
CA GLU A 117 -7.54 8.63 11.79
C GLU A 117 -8.77 8.93 10.90
N PRO A 118 -9.73 9.75 11.36
CA PRO A 118 -10.90 10.13 10.57
C PRO A 118 -10.53 10.74 9.20
N GLY A 119 -11.17 10.29 8.12
CA GLY A 119 -10.91 10.71 6.74
C GLY A 119 -9.57 10.21 6.18
N GLY A 120 -8.89 9.28 6.88
CA GLY A 120 -7.62 8.71 6.46
C GLY A 120 -7.71 7.90 5.17
N ASP A 121 -8.80 7.20 4.97
CA ASP A 121 -9.13 6.44 3.76
C ASP A 121 -9.20 7.33 2.51
N LEU A 122 -10.00 8.39 2.58
CA LEU A 122 -10.14 9.35 1.48
C LEU A 122 -8.87 10.17 1.23
N ARG A 123 -8.12 10.51 2.30
CA ARG A 123 -6.80 11.13 2.14
C ARG A 123 -5.84 10.19 1.42
N GLY A 124 -5.86 8.88 1.76
CA GLY A 124 -5.07 7.86 1.09
C GLY A 124 -5.37 7.78 -0.41
N VAL A 125 -6.64 7.64 -0.77
CA VAL A 125 -7.06 7.64 -2.18
C VAL A 125 -6.70 8.96 -2.87
N ALA A 126 -6.93 10.10 -2.23
CA ALA A 126 -6.58 11.40 -2.80
C ALA A 126 -5.06 11.56 -3.02
N ALA A 127 -4.23 10.98 -2.13
CA ALA A 127 -2.78 10.92 -2.28
C ALA A 127 -2.40 10.03 -3.48
N ARG A 128 -2.94 8.80 -3.56
CA ARG A 128 -2.70 7.89 -4.70
C ARG A 128 -3.03 8.54 -6.04
N ARG A 129 -4.11 9.33 -6.12
CA ARG A 129 -4.51 10.06 -7.35
C ARG A 129 -3.51 11.13 -7.81
N ALA A 130 -2.62 11.58 -6.95
CA ALA A 130 -1.56 12.53 -7.28
C ALA A 130 -0.23 11.86 -7.67
N ILE A 131 -0.16 10.54 -7.61
CA ILE A 131 1.07 9.75 -7.83
C ILE A 131 1.19 9.36 -9.30
N ARG A 132 2.45 9.40 -9.80
CA ARG A 132 2.88 8.88 -11.09
C ARG A 132 3.81 7.68 -10.89
N ILE A 133 3.53 6.58 -11.57
CA ILE A 133 4.36 5.37 -11.58
C ILE A 133 4.59 4.86 -12.99
N GLN A 134 5.64 4.07 -13.16
CA GLN A 134 5.90 3.32 -14.39
C GLN A 134 5.89 1.82 -14.14
N VAL A 135 5.24 1.08 -15.05
CA VAL A 135 5.34 -0.39 -15.14
C VAL A 135 6.11 -0.73 -16.41
N ARG A 136 7.23 -1.40 -16.28
CA ARG A 136 8.08 -1.82 -17.39
C ARG A 136 7.90 -3.30 -17.66
N GLY A 137 7.27 -3.61 -18.78
CA GLY A 137 6.79 -4.92 -19.19
C GLY A 137 5.28 -5.07 -18.99
N SER A 138 4.60 -5.61 -19.99
CA SER A 138 3.14 -5.82 -20.03
C SER A 138 2.77 -7.22 -20.51
N GLY A 139 3.54 -8.21 -20.08
CA GLY A 139 3.15 -9.62 -20.15
C GLY A 139 2.09 -9.96 -19.09
N ARG A 140 1.91 -11.27 -18.81
CA ARG A 140 0.92 -11.78 -17.84
C ARG A 140 1.01 -11.15 -16.46
N VAL A 141 2.21 -10.82 -15.97
CA VAL A 141 2.42 -10.20 -14.67
C VAL A 141 2.23 -8.68 -14.74
N GLY A 142 2.98 -8.00 -15.61
CA GLY A 142 3.03 -6.54 -15.63
C GLY A 142 1.72 -5.87 -16.05
N ALA A 143 0.98 -6.46 -16.98
CA ALA A 143 -0.33 -5.93 -17.38
C ALA A 143 -1.35 -5.98 -16.23
N VAL A 144 -1.35 -7.08 -15.46
CA VAL A 144 -2.22 -7.22 -14.27
C VAL A 144 -1.81 -6.25 -13.19
N ILE A 145 -0.51 -6.09 -12.89
CA ILE A 145 -0.02 -5.08 -11.94
C ILE A 145 -0.52 -3.69 -12.33
N ALA A 146 -0.36 -3.31 -13.61
CA ALA A 146 -0.78 -2.00 -14.09
C ALA A 146 -2.28 -1.77 -13.93
N ALA A 147 -3.11 -2.80 -14.24
CA ALA A 147 -4.55 -2.75 -14.08
C ALA A 147 -4.97 -2.60 -12.60
N VAL A 148 -4.35 -3.39 -11.69
CA VAL A 148 -4.64 -3.34 -10.25
C VAL A 148 -4.28 -1.97 -9.67
N LEU A 149 -3.09 -1.44 -9.99
CA LEU A 149 -2.65 -0.13 -9.48
C LEU A 149 -3.55 1.00 -10.00
N ALA A 150 -3.97 0.95 -11.26
CA ALA A 150 -4.93 1.89 -11.82
C ALA A 150 -6.30 1.75 -11.14
N GLY A 151 -6.79 0.52 -10.96
CA GLY A 151 -8.04 0.20 -10.28
C GLY A 151 -8.08 0.69 -8.83
N ALA A 152 -6.98 0.57 -8.11
CA ALA A 152 -6.80 1.06 -6.74
C ALA A 152 -6.66 2.60 -6.62
N GLY A 153 -6.81 3.33 -7.74
CA GLY A 153 -6.87 4.79 -7.75
C GLY A 153 -5.53 5.50 -7.90
N VAL A 154 -4.44 4.83 -8.31
CA VAL A 154 -3.19 5.51 -8.68
C VAL A 154 -3.44 6.42 -9.89
N GLY A 155 -3.07 7.70 -9.77
CA GLY A 155 -3.51 8.72 -10.72
C GLY A 155 -2.91 8.60 -12.12
N ARG A 156 -1.65 8.20 -12.23
CA ARG A 156 -0.95 8.00 -13.50
C ARG A 156 -0.11 6.73 -13.47
N VAL A 157 -0.59 5.72 -14.19
CA VAL A 157 0.11 4.45 -14.42
C VAL A 157 0.56 4.42 -15.87
N GLU A 158 1.86 4.54 -16.10
CA GLU A 158 2.47 4.47 -17.41
C GLU A 158 3.01 3.08 -17.66
N VAL A 159 2.67 2.48 -18.81
CA VAL A 159 3.19 1.16 -19.18
C VAL A 159 4.16 1.30 -20.34
N LEU A 160 5.38 0.85 -20.11
CA LEU A 160 6.44 0.84 -21.13
C LEU A 160 6.77 -0.59 -21.52
N ASP A 161 6.51 -0.93 -22.77
CA ASP A 161 6.84 -2.23 -23.36
C ASP A 161 7.03 -2.08 -24.87
N GLY A 162 7.94 -2.86 -25.44
CA GLY A 162 8.14 -2.96 -26.87
C GLY A 162 7.42 -4.18 -27.48
N GLY A 163 7.21 -4.17 -28.78
CA GLY A 163 6.65 -5.29 -29.54
C GLY A 163 5.12 -5.42 -29.44
N ARG A 164 4.61 -6.56 -29.92
CA ARG A 164 3.18 -6.81 -30.06
C ARG A 164 2.69 -7.85 -29.08
N VAL A 165 1.42 -7.76 -28.73
CA VAL A 165 0.72 -8.76 -27.91
C VAL A 165 0.68 -10.09 -28.66
N VAL A 166 1.12 -11.15 -28.01
CA VAL A 166 1.02 -12.53 -28.50
C VAL A 166 0.01 -13.31 -27.66
N PRO A 167 -0.54 -14.44 -28.16
CA PRO A 167 -1.52 -15.23 -27.40
C PRO A 167 -1.07 -15.61 -25.99
N ALA A 168 0.24 -15.84 -25.79
CA ALA A 168 0.82 -16.16 -24.49
C ALA A 168 0.81 -14.98 -23.48
N ASP A 169 0.56 -13.75 -23.92
CA ASP A 169 0.43 -12.57 -23.01
C ASP A 169 -0.97 -12.45 -22.40
N VAL A 170 -1.96 -13.14 -23.00
CA VAL A 170 -3.37 -13.06 -22.54
C VAL A 170 -3.50 -13.66 -21.14
N ALA A 171 -4.11 -12.90 -20.24
CA ALA A 171 -4.36 -13.34 -18.87
C ALA A 171 -5.59 -12.65 -18.28
N PRO A 172 -6.33 -13.29 -17.35
CA PRO A 172 -7.41 -12.66 -16.61
C PRO A 172 -6.93 -11.42 -15.86
N GLY A 173 -7.69 -10.34 -15.96
CA GLY A 173 -7.32 -9.04 -15.36
C GLY A 173 -6.15 -8.32 -16.05
N GLY A 174 -5.55 -8.94 -17.07
CA GLY A 174 -4.50 -8.38 -17.89
C GLY A 174 -4.95 -8.11 -19.33
N LEU A 175 -4.04 -8.34 -20.30
CA LEU A 175 -4.36 -8.15 -21.72
C LEU A 175 -5.38 -9.19 -22.19
N GLY A 176 -6.46 -8.74 -22.82
CA GLY A 176 -7.48 -9.60 -23.38
C GLY A 176 -7.11 -10.16 -24.77
N ALA A 177 -7.77 -11.26 -25.20
CA ALA A 177 -7.55 -11.92 -26.48
C ALA A 177 -7.73 -10.96 -27.68
N ALA A 178 -8.65 -9.99 -27.60
CA ALA A 178 -8.88 -8.97 -28.63
C ALA A 178 -7.67 -8.02 -28.81
N SER A 179 -6.71 -8.03 -27.90
CA SER A 179 -5.49 -7.22 -28.00
C SER A 179 -4.38 -7.89 -28.79
N VAL A 180 -4.48 -9.17 -29.13
CA VAL A 180 -3.44 -9.91 -29.87
C VAL A 180 -3.13 -9.19 -31.20
N GLY A 181 -1.84 -9.00 -31.47
CA GLY A 181 -1.33 -8.27 -32.64
C GLY A 181 -1.18 -6.76 -32.45
N ARG A 182 -1.83 -6.13 -31.45
CA ARG A 182 -1.65 -4.70 -31.15
C ARG A 182 -0.29 -4.45 -30.50
N LEU A 183 0.19 -3.19 -30.50
CA LEU A 183 1.35 -2.81 -29.71
C LEU A 183 1.04 -3.03 -28.22
N ARG A 184 1.96 -3.64 -27.47
CA ARG A 184 1.75 -3.96 -26.05
C ARG A 184 1.55 -2.72 -25.20
N ALA A 185 2.32 -1.67 -25.43
CA ALA A 185 2.15 -0.40 -24.73
C ALA A 185 0.75 0.19 -24.92
N ASP A 186 0.22 0.16 -26.15
CA ASP A 186 -1.10 0.70 -26.46
C ASP A 186 -2.22 -0.12 -25.83
N ALA A 187 -2.11 -1.45 -25.91
CA ALA A 187 -3.08 -2.37 -25.33
C ALA A 187 -3.11 -2.25 -23.78
N ALA A 188 -1.93 -2.17 -23.16
CA ALA A 188 -1.82 -1.97 -21.72
C ALA A 188 -2.29 -0.58 -21.28
N GLY A 189 -2.03 0.46 -22.08
CA GLY A 189 -2.56 1.80 -21.85
C GLY A 189 -4.09 1.86 -21.92
N ALA A 190 -4.72 1.09 -22.82
CA ALA A 190 -6.18 0.94 -22.84
C ALA A 190 -6.68 0.23 -21.58
N LEU A 191 -6.06 -0.90 -21.20
CA LEU A 191 -6.40 -1.64 -19.98
C LEU A 191 -6.32 -0.77 -18.73
N VAL A 192 -5.27 0.04 -18.59
CA VAL A 192 -5.10 0.99 -17.47
C VAL A 192 -6.26 1.99 -17.41
N ARG A 193 -6.64 2.55 -18.57
CA ARG A 193 -7.78 3.50 -18.62
C ARG A 193 -9.11 2.85 -18.24
N ASP A 194 -9.34 1.63 -18.69
CA ASP A 194 -10.58 0.88 -18.43
C ASP A 194 -10.65 0.42 -16.96
N SER A 195 -9.50 0.12 -16.36
CA SER A 195 -9.39 -0.27 -14.94
C SER A 195 -9.56 0.91 -13.99
N ALA A 196 -9.18 2.12 -14.38
CA ALA A 196 -9.20 3.27 -13.50
C ALA A 196 -10.61 3.62 -13.02
N PRO A 197 -10.82 3.95 -11.71
CA PRO A 197 -12.12 4.23 -11.14
C PRO A 197 -12.67 5.64 -11.50
N GLY A 198 -12.29 6.16 -12.62
CA GLY A 198 -12.68 7.45 -13.15
C GLY A 198 -11.48 8.14 -13.81
N ARG A 199 -11.75 9.19 -14.57
CA ARG A 199 -10.68 9.94 -15.23
C ARG A 199 -9.67 10.47 -14.20
N GLY A 200 -8.41 10.07 -14.35
CA GLY A 200 -7.30 10.69 -13.64
C GLY A 200 -7.20 12.20 -13.94
N PRO A 201 -6.45 12.96 -13.12
CA PRO A 201 -6.15 14.35 -13.46
C PRO A 201 -5.46 14.38 -14.82
N ARG A 202 -5.90 15.27 -15.72
CA ARG A 202 -5.17 15.50 -16.97
C ARG A 202 -3.83 16.17 -16.67
N ALA A 203 -2.81 15.82 -17.43
CA ALA A 203 -1.57 16.57 -17.42
C ALA A 203 -1.91 18.04 -17.70
N GLY A 204 -1.58 18.94 -16.75
CA GLY A 204 -1.87 20.38 -16.87
C GLY A 204 -3.15 20.88 -16.16
N GLU A 205 -4.10 20.04 -15.80
CA GLU A 205 -5.31 20.48 -15.07
C GLU A 205 -5.00 20.99 -13.64
N ALA A 206 -3.85 20.65 -13.08
CA ALA A 206 -3.45 21.08 -11.74
C ALA A 206 -2.59 22.35 -11.73
N GLY A 207 -2.27 22.94 -12.90
CA GLY A 207 -1.44 24.17 -12.98
C GLY A 207 -0.05 24.10 -12.34
N GLY A 208 0.38 22.90 -11.93
CA GLY A 208 1.66 22.64 -11.26
C GLY A 208 2.61 21.79 -12.11
N PRO A 209 3.89 21.67 -11.69
CA PRO A 209 4.85 20.81 -12.35
C PRO A 209 4.36 19.36 -12.37
N GLU A 210 4.75 18.61 -13.42
CA GLU A 210 4.41 17.19 -13.54
C GLU A 210 4.91 16.42 -12.30
N PRO A 211 4.08 15.54 -11.68
CA PRO A 211 4.51 14.76 -10.53
C PRO A 211 5.77 13.95 -10.84
N GLY A 212 6.74 13.97 -9.93
CA GLY A 212 7.90 13.11 -10.01
C GLY A 212 7.51 11.64 -10.06
N LEU A 213 8.37 10.82 -10.61
CA LEU A 213 8.18 9.37 -10.67
C LEU A 213 8.36 8.77 -9.27
N ALA A 214 7.28 8.27 -8.68
CA ALA A 214 7.29 7.77 -7.30
C ALA A 214 7.78 6.31 -7.20
N LEU A 215 7.54 5.49 -8.23
CA LEU A 215 7.90 4.08 -8.25
C LEU A 215 8.03 3.58 -9.69
N VAL A 216 9.01 2.73 -9.93
CA VAL A 216 9.10 1.90 -11.15
C VAL A 216 8.85 0.44 -10.78
N VAL A 217 7.92 -0.22 -11.46
CA VAL A 217 7.71 -1.67 -11.34
C VAL A 217 8.30 -2.35 -12.56
N LEU A 218 9.24 -3.25 -12.32
CA LEU A 218 9.96 -4.01 -13.35
C LEU A 218 9.34 -5.41 -13.43
N ALA A 219 8.50 -5.62 -14.44
CA ALA A 219 7.81 -6.89 -14.69
C ALA A 219 8.05 -7.37 -16.12
N PRO A 220 9.31 -7.63 -16.50
CA PRO A 220 9.64 -8.06 -17.86
C PRO A 220 9.00 -9.41 -18.17
N ARG A 221 8.64 -9.63 -19.45
CA ARG A 221 8.14 -10.94 -19.93
C ARG A 221 9.17 -12.06 -19.78
N ASP A 222 10.40 -11.68 -19.77
CA ASP A 222 11.54 -12.56 -19.51
C ASP A 222 11.75 -12.68 -17.99
N GLY A 223 11.29 -13.78 -17.43
CA GLY A 223 11.43 -14.04 -15.99
C GLY A 223 12.89 -14.04 -15.52
N LEU A 224 13.85 -14.36 -16.38
CA LEU A 224 15.27 -14.29 -16.03
C LEU A 224 15.71 -12.88 -15.67
N ARG A 225 15.17 -11.84 -16.33
CA ARG A 225 15.47 -10.44 -16.01
C ARG A 225 14.83 -9.99 -14.66
N SER A 226 13.80 -10.67 -14.19
CA SER A 226 13.29 -10.45 -12.83
C SER A 226 14.12 -11.22 -11.79
N TRP A 227 14.58 -12.42 -12.13
CA TRP A 227 15.44 -13.24 -11.29
C TRP A 227 16.84 -12.67 -11.12
N ALA A 228 17.49 -12.36 -12.26
CA ALA A 228 18.83 -11.79 -12.35
C ALA A 228 18.77 -10.47 -13.13
N PRO A 229 18.29 -9.39 -12.51
CA PRO A 229 18.17 -8.09 -13.15
C PRO A 229 19.56 -7.57 -13.54
N ASP A 230 19.59 -6.80 -14.63
CA ASP A 230 20.80 -6.12 -15.06
C ASP A 230 21.01 -4.86 -14.22
N PRO A 231 22.13 -4.71 -13.49
CA PRO A 231 22.41 -3.51 -12.71
C PRO A 231 22.40 -2.23 -13.56
N GLN A 232 22.79 -2.32 -14.83
CA GLN A 232 22.84 -1.17 -15.73
C GLN A 232 21.45 -0.64 -16.09
N GLU A 233 20.44 -1.51 -16.18
CA GLU A 233 19.06 -1.09 -16.43
C GLU A 233 18.47 -0.26 -15.28
N ALA A 234 18.97 -0.45 -14.07
CA ALA A 234 18.52 0.26 -12.88
C ALA A 234 19.45 1.43 -12.48
N ALA A 235 20.55 1.65 -13.19
CA ALA A 235 21.57 2.62 -12.82
C ALA A 235 21.03 4.03 -12.64
N ASP A 236 20.18 4.48 -13.58
CA ASP A 236 19.57 5.82 -13.53
C ASP A 236 18.64 5.97 -12.32
N TRP A 237 17.88 4.93 -11.97
CA TRP A 237 16.98 4.98 -10.79
C TRP A 237 17.76 4.96 -9.49
N VAL A 238 18.85 4.21 -9.44
CA VAL A 238 19.76 4.23 -8.28
C VAL A 238 20.38 5.61 -8.14
N ALA A 239 20.87 6.20 -9.23
CA ALA A 239 21.50 7.53 -9.22
C ALA A 239 20.52 8.67 -8.87
N THR A 240 19.26 8.57 -9.32
CA THR A 240 18.22 9.57 -9.04
C THR A 240 17.43 9.32 -7.76
N GLY A 241 17.75 8.27 -6.99
CA GLY A 241 17.00 7.91 -5.79
C GLY A 241 15.60 7.40 -6.07
N THR A 242 15.29 6.93 -7.30
CA THR A 242 13.95 6.45 -7.67
C THR A 242 13.71 5.03 -7.18
N PRO A 243 12.72 4.79 -6.29
CA PRO A 243 12.37 3.44 -5.83
C PRO A 243 11.93 2.55 -6.98
N HIS A 244 12.29 1.25 -6.93
CA HIS A 244 11.89 0.31 -7.94
C HIS A 244 11.68 -1.11 -7.41
N LEU A 245 10.64 -1.79 -7.91
CA LEU A 245 10.19 -3.11 -7.48
C LEU A 245 10.31 -4.12 -8.63
N TYR A 246 10.94 -5.27 -8.38
CA TYR A 246 10.98 -6.38 -9.32
C TYR A 246 9.83 -7.34 -9.11
N ALA A 247 9.24 -7.86 -10.21
CA ALA A 247 8.24 -8.91 -10.17
C ALA A 247 8.29 -9.76 -11.44
N GLY A 248 8.00 -11.06 -11.35
CA GLY A 248 8.00 -11.94 -12.52
C GLY A 248 7.81 -13.40 -12.18
N VAL A 249 7.83 -14.24 -13.21
CA VAL A 249 7.80 -15.70 -13.07
C VAL A 249 8.91 -16.29 -13.93
N LEU A 250 9.76 -17.11 -13.34
CA LEU A 250 10.81 -17.86 -14.03
C LEU A 250 10.66 -19.35 -13.73
N GLU A 251 10.53 -20.18 -14.77
CA GLU A 251 10.55 -21.64 -14.63
C GLU A 251 9.59 -22.19 -13.57
N GLY A 252 8.35 -21.64 -13.51
CA GLY A 252 7.36 -22.02 -12.52
C GLY A 252 7.62 -21.50 -11.12
N THR A 253 8.55 -20.56 -10.95
CA THR A 253 8.82 -19.85 -9.70
C THR A 253 8.37 -18.40 -9.81
N GLY A 254 7.44 -18.00 -8.97
CA GLY A 254 6.98 -16.63 -8.82
C GLY A 254 7.93 -15.80 -7.96
N LEU A 255 8.14 -14.54 -8.35
CA LEU A 255 9.09 -13.61 -7.74
C LEU A 255 8.42 -12.28 -7.46
N VAL A 256 8.54 -11.78 -6.23
CA VAL A 256 8.14 -10.43 -5.84
C VAL A 256 9.25 -9.79 -5.01
N GLY A 257 9.75 -8.67 -5.47
CA GLY A 257 10.88 -7.97 -4.82
C GLY A 257 12.24 -8.31 -5.45
N PRO A 258 13.28 -7.64 -4.93
CA PRO A 258 13.19 -6.63 -3.89
C PRO A 258 12.49 -5.34 -4.35
N LEU A 259 11.83 -4.66 -3.43
CA LEU A 259 11.65 -3.23 -3.55
C LEU A 259 12.97 -2.58 -3.15
N VAL A 260 13.62 -1.99 -4.12
CA VAL A 260 14.87 -1.28 -3.92
C VAL A 260 14.57 0.16 -3.53
N LEU A 261 15.09 0.56 -2.38
CA LEU A 261 15.14 1.94 -1.91
C LEU A 261 16.59 2.39 -2.06
N PRO A 262 16.92 3.19 -3.11
CA PRO A 262 18.30 3.59 -3.38
C PRO A 262 18.98 4.22 -2.15
N GLY A 263 20.21 3.81 -1.89
CA GLY A 263 20.97 4.25 -0.72
C GLY A 263 20.59 3.56 0.60
N SER A 264 19.53 2.73 0.64
CA SER A 264 19.07 2.09 1.89
C SER A 264 19.02 0.57 1.80
N THR A 265 18.62 0.00 0.67
CA THR A 265 18.48 -1.45 0.50
C THR A 265 19.37 -1.99 -0.61
N GLY A 266 19.62 -3.29 -0.60
CA GLY A 266 20.40 -3.94 -1.65
C GLY A 266 19.75 -3.80 -3.03
N CYS A 267 20.51 -3.38 -4.02
CA CYS A 267 20.09 -3.17 -5.40
C CYS A 267 20.44 -4.39 -6.30
N ALA A 268 20.13 -4.30 -7.60
CA ALA A 268 20.51 -5.31 -8.59
C ALA A 268 22.01 -5.62 -8.58
N GLY A 269 22.86 -4.60 -8.44
CA GLY A 269 24.31 -4.76 -8.35
C GLY A 269 24.77 -5.48 -7.08
N CYS A 270 24.08 -5.27 -5.96
CA CYS A 270 24.33 -6.04 -4.74
C CYS A 270 23.98 -7.51 -4.92
N MET A 271 22.82 -7.80 -5.51
CA MET A 271 22.40 -9.17 -5.81
C MET A 271 23.34 -9.90 -6.76
N GLU A 272 23.88 -9.21 -7.75
CA GLU A 272 24.84 -9.81 -8.69
C GLU A 272 26.14 -10.17 -7.99
N ARG A 273 26.70 -9.26 -7.20
CA ARG A 273 27.95 -9.49 -6.45
C ARG A 273 27.80 -10.63 -5.45
N ASP A 274 26.74 -10.62 -4.64
CA ASP A 274 26.44 -11.69 -3.69
C ASP A 274 26.38 -13.08 -4.37
N ARG A 275 25.85 -13.15 -5.59
CA ARG A 275 25.82 -14.40 -6.36
C ARG A 275 27.20 -14.80 -6.89
N VAL A 276 28.01 -13.83 -7.32
CA VAL A 276 29.39 -14.08 -7.75
C VAL A 276 30.23 -14.58 -6.61
N ASP A 277 30.07 -14.01 -5.41
CA ASP A 277 30.80 -14.42 -4.22
C ASP A 277 30.47 -15.85 -3.78
N ARG A 278 29.18 -16.22 -3.91
CA ARG A 278 28.72 -17.59 -3.61
C ARG A 278 29.10 -18.62 -4.68
N ASP A 279 29.09 -18.19 -5.94
CA ASP A 279 29.40 -19.04 -7.09
C ASP A 279 30.18 -18.28 -8.17
N PRO A 280 31.49 -18.48 -8.24
CA PRO A 280 32.33 -17.83 -9.25
C PRO A 280 31.97 -18.20 -10.71
N ALA A 281 31.23 -19.28 -10.95
CA ALA A 281 30.74 -19.65 -12.26
C ALA A 281 29.48 -18.85 -12.68
N TRP A 282 28.87 -18.12 -11.74
CA TRP A 282 27.64 -17.36 -11.97
C TRP A 282 27.66 -16.47 -13.22
N PRO A 283 28.68 -15.62 -13.44
CA PRO A 283 28.71 -14.74 -14.62
C PRO A 283 28.69 -15.54 -15.94
N ARG A 284 29.42 -16.63 -15.98
CA ARG A 284 29.49 -17.51 -17.15
C ARG A 284 28.14 -18.18 -17.42
N MET A 285 27.47 -18.68 -16.38
CA MET A 285 26.15 -19.29 -16.49
C MET A 285 25.10 -18.26 -16.94
N LEU A 286 25.12 -17.06 -16.36
CA LEU A 286 24.17 -16.00 -16.67
C LEU A 286 24.22 -15.59 -18.16
N VAL A 287 25.43 -15.45 -18.72
CA VAL A 287 25.61 -15.17 -20.16
C VAL A 287 25.00 -16.26 -21.02
N GLN A 288 25.19 -17.53 -20.65
CA GLN A 288 24.63 -18.65 -21.38
C GLN A 288 23.10 -18.66 -21.27
N TRP A 289 22.54 -18.47 -20.08
CA TRP A 289 21.09 -18.40 -19.90
C TRP A 289 20.46 -17.23 -20.65
N ARG A 290 21.05 -16.05 -20.62
CA ARG A 290 20.57 -14.90 -21.39
C ARG A 290 20.58 -15.17 -22.90
N SER A 291 21.58 -15.88 -23.41
CA SER A 291 21.65 -16.26 -24.81
C SER A 291 20.67 -17.37 -25.20
N ALA A 292 20.50 -18.38 -24.33
CA ALA A 292 19.58 -19.49 -24.54
C ALA A 292 18.11 -19.06 -24.41
N HIS A 293 17.83 -18.13 -23.46
CA HIS A 293 16.47 -17.67 -23.17
C HIS A 293 15.82 -17.00 -24.38
N ARG A 294 16.60 -16.29 -25.19
CA ARG A 294 16.11 -15.69 -26.46
C ARG A 294 15.61 -16.73 -27.48
N ARG A 295 16.00 -17.99 -27.37
CA ARG A 295 15.63 -19.10 -28.23
C ARG A 295 14.51 -19.97 -27.71
N ARG A 296 14.09 -19.78 -26.45
CA ARG A 296 13.01 -20.58 -25.86
C ARG A 296 11.66 -20.19 -26.46
N ALA A 297 10.94 -21.18 -26.97
CA ALA A 297 9.63 -20.97 -27.59
C ALA A 297 8.53 -20.76 -26.54
N THR A 298 8.67 -21.30 -25.31
CA THR A 298 7.64 -21.28 -24.28
C THR A 298 8.23 -20.94 -22.91
N ALA A 299 7.64 -19.93 -22.28
CA ALA A 299 7.96 -19.58 -20.88
C ALA A 299 7.06 -20.38 -19.92
N ALA A 300 7.63 -20.98 -18.88
CA ALA A 300 6.86 -21.61 -17.82
C ALA A 300 6.33 -20.54 -16.86
N CYS A 301 5.21 -19.93 -17.24
CA CYS A 301 4.53 -18.85 -16.54
C CYS A 301 3.02 -19.10 -16.63
N ASP A 302 2.49 -19.97 -15.76
CA ASP A 302 1.07 -20.28 -15.74
C ASP A 302 0.23 -19.08 -15.24
N VAL A 303 -1.07 -19.14 -15.55
CA VAL A 303 -1.99 -18.03 -15.27
C VAL A 303 -2.17 -17.82 -13.76
N ALA A 304 -2.30 -18.88 -12.97
CA ALA A 304 -2.56 -18.78 -11.54
C ALA A 304 -1.37 -18.15 -10.80
N LEU A 305 -0.16 -18.67 -11.05
CA LEU A 305 1.06 -18.14 -10.45
C LEU A 305 1.33 -16.70 -10.88
N SER A 306 1.17 -16.38 -12.18
CA SER A 306 1.39 -15.01 -12.67
C SER A 306 0.41 -14.02 -12.05
N THR A 307 -0.85 -14.42 -11.81
CA THR A 307 -1.87 -13.59 -11.15
C THR A 307 -1.55 -13.39 -9.66
N ALA A 308 -1.12 -14.45 -8.96
CA ALA A 308 -0.71 -14.36 -7.55
C ALA A 308 0.50 -13.40 -7.38
N VAL A 309 1.52 -13.55 -8.24
CA VAL A 309 2.68 -12.64 -8.29
C VAL A 309 2.25 -11.21 -8.53
N ALA A 310 1.38 -10.99 -9.51
CA ALA A 310 0.93 -9.65 -9.86
C ALA A 310 0.12 -8.99 -8.72
N GLY A 311 -0.78 -9.73 -8.08
CA GLY A 311 -1.56 -9.26 -6.92
C GLY A 311 -0.67 -8.91 -5.74
N MET A 312 0.30 -9.78 -5.40
CA MET A 312 1.25 -9.54 -4.32
C MET A 312 2.16 -8.34 -4.61
N ALA A 313 2.70 -8.23 -5.83
CA ALA A 313 3.53 -7.10 -6.23
C ALA A 313 2.76 -5.77 -6.19
N ALA A 314 1.50 -5.77 -6.67
CA ALA A 314 0.64 -4.59 -6.60
C ALA A 314 0.31 -4.20 -5.15
N ALA A 315 0.05 -5.17 -4.25
CA ALA A 315 -0.19 -4.90 -2.83
C ALA A 315 1.04 -4.28 -2.15
N HIS A 316 2.24 -4.79 -2.42
CA HIS A 316 3.48 -4.21 -1.90
C HIS A 316 3.75 -2.81 -2.48
N ALA A 317 3.48 -2.59 -3.77
CA ALA A 317 3.58 -1.28 -4.40
C ALA A 317 2.60 -0.28 -3.75
N LEU A 318 1.34 -0.66 -3.56
CA LEU A 318 0.33 0.20 -2.90
C LEU A 318 0.70 0.51 -1.45
N SER A 319 1.17 -0.48 -0.69
CA SER A 319 1.66 -0.28 0.68
C SER A 319 2.78 0.77 0.72
N PHE A 320 3.75 0.68 -0.19
CA PHE A 320 4.81 1.67 -0.33
C PHE A 320 4.28 3.06 -0.70
N LEU A 321 3.40 3.15 -1.69
CA LEU A 321 2.79 4.41 -2.14
C LEU A 321 1.92 5.06 -1.05
N ASP A 322 1.40 4.28 -0.12
CA ASP A 322 0.65 4.72 1.05
C ASP A 322 1.56 5.20 2.20
N GLY A 323 2.88 5.09 2.05
CA GLY A 323 3.87 5.56 3.03
C GLY A 323 4.34 4.50 4.02
N GLU A 324 3.99 3.22 3.79
CA GLU A 324 4.43 2.10 4.62
C GLU A 324 5.70 1.45 4.07
N VAL A 325 6.39 0.65 4.88
CA VAL A 325 7.53 -0.16 4.44
C VAL A 325 7.05 -1.59 4.18
N PRO A 326 6.78 -1.97 2.91
CA PRO A 326 6.34 -3.31 2.62
C PRO A 326 7.44 -4.34 2.88
N ALA A 327 7.04 -5.57 3.18
CA ALA A 327 7.97 -6.67 3.49
C ALA A 327 8.90 -7.06 2.33
N SER A 328 8.69 -6.51 1.12
CA SER A 328 9.61 -6.62 -0.02
C SER A 328 10.72 -5.56 -0.02
N ALA A 329 10.69 -4.55 0.86
CA ALA A 329 11.80 -3.60 0.96
C ALA A 329 13.07 -4.33 1.39
N GLY A 330 14.09 -4.32 0.53
CA GLY A 330 15.33 -5.08 0.74
C GLY A 330 15.14 -6.60 0.86
N ALA A 331 14.05 -7.15 0.31
CA ALA A 331 13.79 -8.59 0.36
C ALA A 331 13.08 -9.09 -0.89
N ARG A 332 13.34 -10.34 -1.23
CA ARG A 332 12.67 -11.07 -2.31
C ARG A 332 11.78 -12.15 -1.72
N TRP A 333 10.60 -12.28 -2.29
CA TRP A 333 9.66 -13.36 -2.03
C TRP A 333 9.59 -14.28 -3.23
N GLU A 334 9.65 -15.57 -2.99
CA GLU A 334 9.66 -16.60 -4.01
C GLU A 334 8.66 -17.71 -3.67
N ALA A 335 7.95 -18.20 -4.68
CA ALA A 335 7.06 -19.35 -4.53
C ALA A 335 7.15 -20.23 -5.76
N ALA A 336 7.52 -21.50 -5.57
CA ALA A 336 7.66 -22.46 -6.65
C ALA A 336 6.44 -23.41 -6.74
N LEU A 337 6.07 -23.76 -7.97
CA LEU A 337 5.14 -24.85 -8.21
C LEU A 337 5.76 -26.19 -7.78
N PRO A 338 4.97 -27.17 -7.29
CA PRO A 338 3.52 -27.09 -7.08
C PRO A 338 3.12 -26.58 -5.70
N GLY A 339 4.04 -26.41 -4.75
CA GLY A 339 3.73 -26.17 -3.33
C GLY A 339 3.24 -24.76 -3.03
N LEU A 340 3.67 -23.77 -3.79
CA LEU A 340 3.29 -22.34 -3.68
C LEU A 340 3.49 -21.74 -2.27
N ALA A 341 4.36 -22.31 -1.44
CA ALA A 341 4.79 -21.67 -0.21
C ALA A 341 5.66 -20.45 -0.56
N TRP A 342 5.35 -19.31 0.03
CA TRP A 342 6.11 -18.10 -0.16
C TRP A 342 7.25 -18.02 0.85
N ASP A 343 8.48 -18.07 0.35
CA ASP A 343 9.70 -17.91 1.14
C ASP A 343 10.26 -16.50 0.94
N ARG A 344 10.75 -15.91 2.03
CA ARG A 344 11.35 -14.58 2.05
C ARG A 344 12.85 -14.67 2.23
N SER A 345 13.62 -14.12 1.30
CA SER A 345 15.07 -13.95 1.40
C SER A 345 15.45 -12.47 1.46
N ALA A 346 16.34 -12.11 2.39
CA ALA A 346 16.86 -10.74 2.45
C ALA A 346 17.83 -10.48 1.30
N VAL A 347 17.80 -9.25 0.79
CA VAL A 347 18.75 -8.73 -0.20
C VAL A 347 19.59 -7.66 0.47
N TRP A 348 20.76 -8.07 0.93
CA TRP A 348 21.65 -7.19 1.67
C TRP A 348 22.43 -6.24 0.74
N PRO A 349 22.70 -5.00 1.18
CA PRO A 349 23.68 -4.15 0.54
C PRO A 349 25.07 -4.83 0.52
N HIS A 350 25.69 -4.89 -0.65
CA HIS A 350 27.03 -5.46 -0.81
C HIS A 350 28.08 -4.38 -0.61
N PRO A 351 29.17 -4.63 0.17
CA PRO A 351 30.18 -3.61 0.48
C PRO A 351 30.84 -3.01 -0.76
N ASP A 352 31.14 -3.83 -1.77
CA ASP A 352 31.80 -3.39 -3.00
C ASP A 352 30.81 -2.86 -4.06
N CYS A 353 29.53 -2.70 -3.73
CA CYS A 353 28.57 -2.17 -4.68
C CYS A 353 28.60 -0.62 -4.70
N PRO A 354 28.76 0.02 -5.87
CA PRO A 354 28.82 1.47 -5.97
C PRO A 354 27.47 2.18 -5.67
N CYS A 355 26.40 1.44 -5.36
CA CYS A 355 25.12 2.03 -4.99
C CYS A 355 25.12 2.76 -3.63
N GLY A 356 26.17 2.58 -2.81
CA GLY A 356 26.37 3.28 -1.55
C GLY A 356 25.51 2.79 -0.37
N ALA A 357 24.58 1.85 -0.59
CA ALA A 357 23.67 1.39 0.46
C ALA A 357 24.37 0.71 1.65
N ALA A 358 25.54 0.09 1.44
CA ALA A 358 26.32 -0.54 2.51
C ALA A 358 27.00 0.49 3.46
N ALA A 359 27.24 1.71 2.98
CA ALA A 359 27.92 2.75 3.77
C ALA A 359 27.00 3.42 4.80
N THR A 360 25.69 3.28 4.66
CA THR A 360 24.70 3.96 5.53
C THR A 360 24.42 3.23 6.84
N GLY A 361 24.85 1.96 7.00
CA GLY A 361 24.85 1.20 8.27
C GLY A 361 23.52 1.00 9.00
N GLU A 362 22.49 1.72 8.64
CA GLU A 362 21.13 1.66 9.19
C GLU A 362 20.13 1.64 8.03
N PRO A 363 19.12 0.78 8.06
CA PRO A 363 18.02 0.90 7.10
C PRO A 363 17.33 2.25 7.33
N ALA A 364 17.63 3.23 6.48
CA ALA A 364 16.96 4.52 6.56
C ALA A 364 15.44 4.32 6.49
N PRO A 365 14.66 5.08 7.26
CA PRO A 365 13.21 5.09 7.10
C PRO A 365 12.89 5.43 5.64
N PRO A 366 11.82 4.87 5.07
CA PRO A 366 11.45 5.11 3.69
C PRO A 366 11.40 6.62 3.45
N PRO A 367 11.92 7.11 2.32
CA PRO A 367 11.73 8.50 1.97
C PRO A 367 10.23 8.78 2.02
N ALA A 368 9.83 9.77 2.82
CA ALA A 368 8.45 10.22 2.81
C ALA A 368 8.08 10.45 1.34
N VAL A 369 7.14 9.68 0.81
CA VAL A 369 6.58 9.94 -0.51
C VAL A 369 6.20 11.40 -0.48
N ALA A 370 6.88 12.22 -1.29
CA ALA A 370 6.93 13.66 -1.15
C ALA A 370 5.54 14.19 -0.80
N ALA A 371 5.35 14.60 0.43
CA ALA A 371 4.10 15.22 0.85
C ALA A 371 3.95 16.42 -0.07
N VAL A 372 2.97 16.35 -0.97
CA VAL A 372 2.68 17.44 -1.90
C VAL A 372 2.49 18.67 -1.03
N PRO A 373 3.30 19.73 -1.17
CA PRO A 373 3.30 20.87 -0.26
C PRO A 373 1.89 21.41 -0.10
N ALA A 374 1.45 21.63 1.14
CA ALA A 374 0.20 22.30 1.42
C ALA A 374 0.20 23.68 0.72
N PRO A 375 -0.90 24.11 0.09
CA PRO A 375 -1.01 25.44 -0.47
C PRO A 375 -0.73 26.45 0.64
N GLY A 376 0.21 27.38 0.40
CA GLY A 376 0.78 28.30 1.36
C GLY A 376 -0.27 29.01 2.21
N SER A 377 -0.18 28.84 3.52
CA SER A 377 -0.76 29.75 4.50
C SER A 377 0.03 31.05 4.40
N GLY A 378 -0.58 32.08 3.81
CA GLY A 378 -0.04 33.42 3.79
C GLY A 378 0.30 33.85 5.22
N ARG A 379 1.57 34.11 5.49
CA ARG A 379 2.05 34.70 6.74
C ARG A 379 1.58 36.12 6.81
N GLY A 380 0.59 36.39 7.64
CA GLY A 380 0.33 37.71 8.19
C GLY A 380 1.43 38.04 9.18
N ALA A 381 2.22 39.06 8.89
CA ALA A 381 3.19 39.64 9.79
C ALA A 381 2.46 40.32 10.97
N GLY A 382 2.69 39.84 12.18
CA GLY A 382 2.23 40.45 13.42
C GLY A 382 3.33 40.35 14.48
N ARG A 383 3.79 41.50 14.94
CA ARG A 383 4.90 41.79 15.86
C ARG A 383 4.72 41.24 17.29
N ALA A 384 5.82 40.81 17.82
CA ALA A 384 6.43 40.94 19.16
C ALA A 384 5.54 41.19 20.41
N GLY A 385 5.80 40.37 21.44
CA GLY A 385 5.49 40.64 22.85
C GLY A 385 6.06 39.57 23.75
N ALA A 386 7.14 39.87 24.48
CA ALA A 386 7.84 39.05 25.44
C ALA A 386 7.19 39.15 26.84
N SER A 387 7.21 38.08 27.60
CA SER A 387 7.37 37.97 29.08
C SER A 387 6.86 36.56 29.46
N GLY A 388 7.57 35.65 30.08
CA GLY A 388 8.20 35.65 31.40
C GLY A 388 7.26 35.05 32.42
N GLY A 389 7.54 33.85 32.99
CA GLY A 389 6.81 33.37 34.16
C GLY A 389 6.92 31.85 34.40
N SER A 390 7.75 31.53 35.36
CA SER A 390 8.04 30.25 35.98
C SER A 390 6.90 29.69 36.84
N GLY A 391 6.85 28.34 37.04
CA GLY A 391 6.46 27.79 38.31
C GLY A 391 5.50 26.61 38.34
N GLY A 392 5.97 25.48 38.86
CA GLY A 392 5.23 24.76 39.89
C GLY A 392 4.45 23.51 39.49
N GLY A 393 4.95 22.42 40.01
CA GLY A 393 4.54 21.04 39.99
C GLY A 393 3.13 20.71 40.50
N GLY A 394 2.72 19.48 40.23
CA GLY A 394 1.51 18.87 40.78
C GLY A 394 1.28 17.48 40.23
N VAL A 395 1.72 16.49 40.99
CA VAL A 395 1.46 15.06 40.79
C VAL A 395 0.03 14.76 41.19
N CYS A 396 -0.76 14.14 40.35
CA CYS A 396 -1.92 13.35 40.77
C CYS A 396 -2.19 12.24 39.77
N GLY A 397 -2.20 11.00 40.29
CA GLY A 397 -2.45 9.77 39.54
C GLY A 397 -3.92 9.64 39.14
N GLY A 398 -4.11 9.03 37.95
CA GLY A 398 -5.43 8.66 37.44
C GLY A 398 -5.33 7.36 36.68
N GLY A 399 -6.14 6.40 37.11
CA GLY A 399 -6.13 5.00 36.73
C GLY A 399 -6.24 4.74 35.25
N ARG A 400 -5.39 3.88 34.75
CA ARG A 400 -5.44 3.29 33.41
C ARG A 400 -6.53 2.22 33.34
N ALA A 401 -7.66 2.52 32.68
CA ALA A 401 -8.59 1.50 32.22
C ALA A 401 -7.95 0.80 30.97
N GLY A 402 -7.69 -0.50 31.11
CA GLY A 402 -6.94 -1.27 30.14
C GLY A 402 -7.68 -1.47 28.82
N LEU A 403 -7.01 -1.16 27.74
CA LEU A 403 -7.30 -1.67 26.41
C LEU A 403 -6.49 -2.97 26.23
N GLN A 404 -7.17 -4.11 26.19
CA GLN A 404 -6.51 -5.37 25.85
C GLN A 404 -6.50 -5.53 24.32
N ASN A 405 -5.30 -5.44 23.77
CA ASN A 405 -5.02 -5.89 22.41
C ASN A 405 -4.79 -7.40 22.49
N VAL A 406 -5.60 -8.20 21.81
CA VAL A 406 -5.41 -9.66 21.73
C VAL A 406 -4.27 -9.92 20.75
N GLY A 407 -3.05 -9.99 21.28
CA GLY A 407 -1.87 -10.35 20.53
C GLY A 407 -1.91 -11.82 20.09
N ALA A 408 -1.42 -12.07 18.88
CA ALA A 408 -1.22 -13.40 18.32
C ALA A 408 -0.22 -14.19 19.19
N GLY A 409 -0.72 -15.22 19.87
CA GLY A 409 0.11 -16.23 20.53
C GLY A 409 0.69 -17.20 19.50
N SER A 410 2.01 -17.31 19.50
CA SER A 410 2.75 -18.34 18.77
C SER A 410 2.38 -19.73 19.32
N GLY A 411 1.71 -20.53 18.51
CA GLY A 411 1.41 -21.94 18.82
C GLY A 411 2.60 -22.84 18.48
N ALA A 412 2.99 -23.57 19.46
CA ALA A 412 4.06 -24.54 19.48
C ALA A 412 3.74 -25.82 18.68
N ASP A 413 4.81 -26.37 18.14
CA ASP A 413 5.17 -27.81 17.99
C ASP A 413 4.04 -28.87 17.99
N LEU A 414 3.86 -29.53 16.88
CA LEU A 414 3.37 -30.91 16.82
C LEU A 414 4.25 -31.71 15.88
N ARG A 415 5.29 -32.35 16.49
CA ARG A 415 5.92 -33.56 15.94
C ARG A 415 5.04 -34.75 16.33
N SER A 416 4.73 -35.59 15.42
CA SER A 416 4.85 -37.07 15.53
C SER A 416 4.31 -37.82 14.32
N ARG A 417 5.14 -38.64 13.88
CA ARG A 417 5.20 -39.75 12.94
C ARG A 417 4.04 -40.78 13.07
N PRO A 418 3.96 -41.75 12.19
CA PRO A 418 4.91 -42.29 11.19
C PRO A 418 4.55 -41.97 9.72
#